data_07ec4b929a06c81caa167e0412172ea4
#
_entry.id   07ec4b929a06c81caa167e0412172ea4
#
_cell.length_a   1.000
_cell.length_b   1.000
_cell.length_c   1.000
_cell.angle_alpha   90.00
_cell.angle_beta   90.00
_cell.angle_gamma   90.00
#
_symmetry.space_group_name_H-M   'P 1'
#
loop_
_entity.id
_entity.type
_entity.pdbx_description
1 polymer ?
#
loop_
_entity_poly.entity_id
_entity_poly.type
_entity_poly.pdbx_seq_one_letter_code
_entity_poly.pdbx_strand_id
1 'polypeptide(L)'
;PPSVSSAASDVYKRQDEGPRFGLGSFKALGGAYAVSQLLRREIARIKSIDMPAISKLLDGSHSDVISEVTVCCATDGNHGRSVAWGAQTFGCKCVILIHSTVSEGRKQAIETYGATVIRTKGNYDDSVREAQEAATREGWFVVSDTSYPGYTEIPKDVMQGYELMAAEACEQMQSKPTHIFLQTGVGGMAAAVAAYTKRRYGDERPVIILADPDQSACWLESIRFGTPSPV
;
A
#
# COMPACT_ATOMS: atom_id res chain seq x y z
N PRO A 1 -4.63 -1.68 -18.03
CA PRO A 1 -4.14 -0.63 -17.13
C PRO A 1 -5.04 0.60 -17.21
N PRO A 2 -5.19 1.37 -16.09
CA PRO A 2 -5.94 2.62 -16.11
C PRO A 2 -5.36 3.62 -17.11
N SER A 3 -6.22 4.38 -17.77
CA SER A 3 -5.80 5.33 -18.78
C SER A 3 -5.29 6.64 -18.17
N VAL A 4 -4.33 7.28 -18.82
CA VAL A 4 -3.98 8.67 -18.55
C VAL A 4 -5.01 9.54 -19.25
N SER A 5 -5.80 10.32 -18.49
CA SER A 5 -6.72 11.29 -19.10
C SER A 5 -5.99 12.58 -19.46
N SER A 6 -6.34 13.20 -20.60
CA SER A 6 -5.83 14.52 -21.00
C SER A 6 -6.88 15.59 -20.81
N ALA A 7 -6.46 16.77 -20.33
CA ALA A 7 -7.28 17.97 -20.41
C ALA A 7 -7.32 18.49 -21.85
N ALA A 8 -8.29 19.35 -22.13
CA ALA A 8 -8.55 19.87 -23.48
C ALA A 8 -7.35 20.57 -24.18
N SER A 9 -6.32 20.93 -23.42
CA SER A 9 -5.12 21.62 -23.93
C SER A 9 -3.88 20.72 -24.03
N ASP A 10 -3.95 19.45 -23.74
CA ASP A 10 -2.78 18.53 -23.61
C ASP A 10 -1.66 19.02 -22.68
N VAL A 11 -1.93 20.02 -21.85
CA VAL A 11 -0.94 20.63 -20.95
C VAL A 11 -0.69 19.73 -19.74
N TYR A 12 -1.69 18.99 -19.28
CA TYR A 12 -1.53 18.05 -18.19
C TYR A 12 -2.24 16.71 -18.45
N LYS A 13 -1.76 15.68 -17.77
CA LYS A 13 -2.32 14.32 -17.75
C LYS A 13 -2.65 13.94 -16.32
N ARG A 14 -3.69 13.15 -16.13
CA ARG A 14 -4.04 12.57 -14.82
C ARG A 14 -4.03 11.06 -14.91
N GLN A 15 -3.25 10.42 -14.03
CA GLN A 15 -3.30 8.98 -13.85
C GLN A 15 -4.56 8.64 -13.02
N ASP A 16 -5.46 7.86 -13.61
CA ASP A 16 -6.70 7.45 -12.97
C ASP A 16 -6.60 6.03 -12.45
N GLU A 17 -6.54 5.89 -11.13
CA GLU A 17 -6.46 4.61 -10.42
C GLU A 17 -7.83 4.15 -9.89
N GLY A 18 -8.91 4.86 -10.19
CA GLY A 18 -10.27 4.49 -9.79
C GLY A 18 -10.69 3.09 -10.24
N PRO A 19 -10.44 2.66 -11.48
CA PRO A 19 -10.81 1.32 -11.93
C PRO A 19 -9.82 0.21 -11.52
N ARG A 20 -8.72 0.53 -10.83
CA ARG A 20 -7.67 -0.45 -10.50
C ARG A 20 -8.25 -1.66 -9.74
N PHE A 21 -8.28 -2.82 -10.40
CA PHE A 21 -8.78 -4.10 -9.89
C PHE A 21 -10.19 -4.04 -9.26
N GLY A 22 -10.98 -3.01 -9.57
CA GLY A 22 -12.28 -2.79 -8.93
C GLY A 22 -12.22 -2.30 -7.48
N LEU A 23 -11.01 -1.98 -6.95
CA LEU A 23 -10.84 -1.54 -5.57
C LEU A 23 -10.93 -0.03 -5.37
N GLY A 24 -11.08 0.76 -6.42
CA GLY A 24 -11.35 2.18 -6.32
C GLY A 24 -10.15 3.06 -5.93
N SER A 25 -8.93 2.54 -5.90
CA SER A 25 -7.74 3.31 -5.57
C SER A 25 -6.43 2.63 -5.95
N PHE A 26 -5.33 3.41 -6.05
CA PHE A 26 -3.97 2.90 -6.24
C PHE A 26 -3.48 1.98 -5.10
N LYS A 27 -4.07 2.06 -3.91
CA LYS A 27 -3.70 1.23 -2.76
C LYS A 27 -3.77 -0.27 -3.08
N ALA A 28 -4.61 -0.65 -4.05
CA ALA A 28 -4.70 -2.02 -4.56
C ALA A 28 -3.34 -2.61 -4.98
N LEU A 29 -2.46 -1.79 -5.54
CA LEU A 29 -1.14 -2.22 -6.00
C LEU A 29 -0.20 -2.58 -4.84
N GLY A 30 -0.17 -1.76 -3.79
CA GLY A 30 0.82 -1.91 -2.72
C GLY A 30 0.47 -2.99 -1.70
N GLY A 31 -0.75 -2.96 -1.14
CA GLY A 31 -1.14 -3.88 -0.06
C GLY A 31 -1.12 -5.35 -0.50
N ALA A 32 -1.73 -5.66 -1.65
CA ALA A 32 -1.74 -7.02 -2.17
C ALA A 32 -0.34 -7.51 -2.58
N TYR A 33 0.49 -6.63 -3.17
CA TYR A 33 1.88 -6.98 -3.48
C TYR A 33 2.68 -7.30 -2.21
N ALA A 34 2.55 -6.48 -1.16
CA ALA A 34 3.21 -6.73 0.13
C ALA A 34 2.78 -8.06 0.76
N VAL A 35 1.48 -8.41 0.69
CA VAL A 35 0.99 -9.73 1.12
C VAL A 35 1.70 -10.84 0.33
N SER A 36 1.82 -10.72 -0.99
CA SER A 36 2.50 -11.71 -1.81
C SER A 36 3.97 -11.89 -1.43
N GLN A 37 4.69 -10.79 -1.19
CA GLN A 37 6.11 -10.85 -0.81
C GLN A 37 6.30 -11.48 0.58
N LEU A 38 5.42 -11.14 1.52
CA LEU A 38 5.41 -11.74 2.86
C LEU A 38 5.19 -13.26 2.77
N LEU A 39 4.19 -13.72 2.05
CA LEU A 39 3.90 -15.14 1.88
C LEU A 39 5.08 -15.88 1.23
N ARG A 40 5.71 -15.31 0.22
CA ARG A 40 6.90 -15.88 -0.43
C ARG A 40 8.06 -16.07 0.56
N ARG A 41 8.32 -15.05 1.41
CA ARG A 41 9.33 -15.13 2.47
C ARG A 41 9.00 -16.21 3.49
N GLU A 42 7.76 -16.29 3.94
CA GLU A 42 7.33 -17.30 4.90
C GLU A 42 7.41 -18.74 4.35
N ILE A 43 7.03 -18.94 3.10
CA ILE A 43 7.19 -20.24 2.42
C ILE A 43 8.69 -20.61 2.33
N ALA A 44 9.54 -19.69 1.90
CA ALA A 44 10.97 -19.91 1.81
C ALA A 44 11.57 -20.27 3.17
N ARG A 45 11.18 -19.56 4.23
CA ARG A 45 11.64 -19.79 5.60
C ARG A 45 11.17 -21.15 6.13
N ILE A 46 9.88 -21.48 5.99
CA ILE A 46 9.30 -22.71 6.57
C ILE A 46 9.77 -23.96 5.82
N LYS A 47 9.82 -23.89 4.50
CA LYS A 47 10.20 -25.05 3.66
C LYS A 47 11.71 -25.12 3.37
N SER A 48 12.50 -24.16 3.83
CA SER A 48 13.95 -24.04 3.57
C SER A 48 14.30 -24.13 2.09
N ILE A 49 13.56 -23.37 1.25
CA ILE A 49 13.73 -23.27 -0.20
C ILE A 49 13.96 -21.83 -0.63
N ASP A 50 14.38 -21.61 -1.87
CA ASP A 50 14.40 -20.28 -2.48
C ASP A 50 12.98 -19.68 -2.53
N MET A 51 12.89 -18.35 -2.53
CA MET A 51 11.60 -17.65 -2.63
C MET A 51 10.85 -18.07 -3.90
N PRO A 52 9.65 -18.68 -3.78
CA PRO A 52 8.90 -19.13 -4.94
C PRO A 52 8.43 -17.97 -5.81
N ALA A 53 8.18 -18.19 -7.10
CA ALA A 53 7.52 -17.20 -7.95
C ALA A 53 6.11 -16.87 -7.44
N ILE A 54 5.61 -15.65 -7.70
CA ILE A 54 4.25 -15.25 -7.26
C ILE A 54 3.17 -16.19 -7.82
N SER A 55 3.34 -16.70 -9.04
CA SER A 55 2.42 -17.69 -9.62
C SER A 55 2.25 -18.96 -8.77
N LYS A 56 3.27 -19.32 -7.98
CA LYS A 56 3.23 -20.46 -7.06
C LYS A 56 2.38 -20.23 -5.80
N LEU A 57 2.00 -18.99 -5.53
CA LEU A 57 1.02 -18.70 -4.48
C LEU A 57 -0.41 -19.01 -4.93
N LEU A 58 -0.66 -19.08 -6.24
CA LEU A 58 -1.98 -19.21 -6.83
C LEU A 58 -2.31 -20.64 -7.31
N ASP A 59 -1.30 -21.51 -7.47
CA ASP A 59 -1.48 -22.86 -8.02
C ASP A 59 -1.74 -23.94 -6.96
N GLY A 60 -1.87 -23.54 -5.69
CA GLY A 60 -2.12 -24.45 -4.56
C GLY A 60 -0.88 -25.18 -4.02
N SER A 61 0.31 -25.02 -4.64
CA SER A 61 1.54 -25.74 -4.25
C SER A 61 1.98 -25.47 -2.81
N HIS A 62 1.55 -24.36 -2.22
CA HIS A 62 1.95 -23.91 -0.89
C HIS A 62 0.76 -23.58 0.02
N SER A 63 -0.43 -24.10 -0.28
CA SER A 63 -1.65 -23.86 0.49
C SER A 63 -1.53 -24.28 1.95
N ASP A 64 -0.73 -25.31 2.23
CA ASP A 64 -0.40 -25.79 3.57
C ASP A 64 0.25 -24.72 4.46
N VAL A 65 1.14 -23.89 3.90
CA VAL A 65 1.77 -22.78 4.60
C VAL A 65 0.88 -21.54 4.58
N ILE A 66 0.33 -21.20 3.41
CA ILE A 66 -0.43 -19.97 3.19
C ILE A 66 -1.66 -19.91 4.10
N SER A 67 -2.40 -20.99 4.27
CA SER A 67 -3.62 -21.06 5.09
C SER A 67 -3.37 -20.83 6.59
N GLU A 68 -2.14 -21.02 7.06
CA GLU A 68 -1.75 -20.79 8.45
C GLU A 68 -1.30 -19.35 8.71
N VAL A 69 -0.96 -18.60 7.66
CA VAL A 69 -0.56 -17.19 7.79
C VAL A 69 -1.78 -16.31 8.03
N THR A 70 -1.70 -15.45 9.03
CA THR A 70 -2.65 -14.36 9.25
C THR A 70 -1.96 -13.02 9.05
N VAL A 71 -2.45 -12.22 8.12
CA VAL A 71 -2.03 -10.83 7.93
C VAL A 71 -2.99 -9.89 8.65
N CYS A 72 -2.48 -8.78 9.18
CA CYS A 72 -3.32 -7.77 9.81
C CYS A 72 -2.83 -6.35 9.51
N CYS A 73 -3.70 -5.36 9.60
CA CYS A 73 -3.31 -3.96 9.66
C CYS A 73 -4.39 -3.11 10.32
N ALA A 74 -3.97 -1.93 10.79
CA ALA A 74 -4.90 -0.86 11.13
C ALA A 74 -5.11 0.03 9.88
N THR A 75 -6.33 0.50 9.65
CA THR A 75 -6.67 1.28 8.46
C THR A 75 -7.95 2.09 8.66
N ASP A 76 -8.09 3.14 7.87
CA ASP A 76 -9.35 3.87 7.69
C ASP A 76 -10.09 3.52 6.37
N GLY A 77 -9.53 2.60 5.55
CA GLY A 77 -10.23 2.14 4.35
C GLY A 77 -9.40 1.46 3.29
N ASN A 78 -8.85 2.21 2.33
CA ASN A 78 -8.33 1.67 1.07
C ASN A 78 -7.11 0.74 1.23
N HIS A 79 -6.22 0.98 2.20
CA HIS A 79 -5.09 0.09 2.44
C HIS A 79 -5.55 -1.27 2.97
N GLY A 80 -6.40 -1.27 4.01
CA GLY A 80 -6.96 -2.52 4.53
C GLY A 80 -7.77 -3.30 3.51
N ARG A 81 -8.49 -2.60 2.64
CA ARG A 81 -9.21 -3.20 1.52
C ARG A 81 -8.25 -3.91 0.55
N SER A 82 -7.10 -3.31 0.26
CA SER A 82 -6.04 -3.91 -0.56
C SER A 82 -5.41 -5.14 0.11
N VAL A 83 -5.12 -5.06 1.40
CA VAL A 83 -4.57 -6.18 2.18
C VAL A 83 -5.58 -7.35 2.23
N ALA A 84 -6.86 -7.06 2.49
CA ALA A 84 -7.92 -8.06 2.52
C ALA A 84 -8.10 -8.75 1.15
N TRP A 85 -8.10 -7.96 0.05
CA TRP A 85 -8.14 -8.50 -1.30
C TRP A 85 -6.91 -9.38 -1.62
N GLY A 86 -5.73 -8.95 -1.23
CA GLY A 86 -4.50 -9.75 -1.39
C GLY A 86 -4.58 -11.06 -0.60
N ALA A 87 -5.05 -11.00 0.65
CA ALA A 87 -5.24 -12.18 1.48
C ALA A 87 -6.24 -13.18 0.88
N GLN A 88 -7.38 -12.69 0.40
CA GLN A 88 -8.38 -13.51 -0.30
C GLN A 88 -7.79 -14.13 -1.57
N THR A 89 -7.06 -13.34 -2.37
CA THR A 89 -6.46 -13.79 -3.63
C THR A 89 -5.48 -14.93 -3.43
N PHE A 90 -4.66 -14.87 -2.38
CA PHE A 90 -3.65 -15.88 -2.10
C PHE A 90 -4.10 -16.96 -1.12
N GLY A 91 -5.21 -16.79 -0.41
CA GLY A 91 -5.80 -17.77 0.47
C GLY A 91 -5.27 -17.75 1.92
N CYS A 92 -4.68 -16.66 2.38
CA CYS A 92 -4.29 -16.49 3.78
C CYS A 92 -5.40 -15.80 4.61
N LYS A 93 -5.30 -15.89 5.94
CA LYS A 93 -6.24 -15.24 6.87
C LYS A 93 -5.95 -13.73 6.95
N CYS A 94 -7.01 -12.93 7.17
CA CYS A 94 -6.88 -11.47 7.26
C CYS A 94 -7.70 -10.91 8.41
N VAL A 95 -7.07 -10.06 9.22
CA VAL A 95 -7.72 -9.32 10.32
C VAL A 95 -7.44 -7.84 10.14
N ILE A 96 -8.48 -7.03 10.02
CA ILE A 96 -8.36 -5.58 9.82
C ILE A 96 -8.90 -4.86 11.04
N LEU A 97 -8.10 -4.00 11.63
CA LEU A 97 -8.53 -3.14 12.73
C LEU A 97 -8.90 -1.76 12.18
N ILE A 98 -10.07 -1.27 12.57
CA ILE A 98 -10.57 0.05 12.19
C ILE A 98 -10.90 0.86 13.43
N HIS A 99 -10.61 2.16 13.40
CA HIS A 99 -10.95 3.02 14.54
C HIS A 99 -12.47 3.33 14.61
N SER A 100 -12.90 3.90 15.73
CA SER A 100 -14.31 4.06 16.07
C SER A 100 -15.13 4.86 15.04
N THR A 101 -14.52 5.83 14.34
CA THR A 101 -15.23 6.74 13.43
C THR A 101 -15.26 6.27 11.96
N VAL A 102 -14.65 5.12 11.64
CA VAL A 102 -14.72 4.55 10.27
C VAL A 102 -16.17 4.18 9.95
N SER A 103 -16.65 4.63 8.79
CA SER A 103 -18.02 4.38 8.37
C SER A 103 -18.32 2.89 8.16
N GLU A 104 -19.58 2.50 8.38
CA GLU A 104 -20.01 1.10 8.19
C GLU A 104 -19.82 0.65 6.73
N GLY A 105 -20.03 1.53 5.76
CA GLY A 105 -19.78 1.21 4.35
C GLY A 105 -18.31 0.88 4.04
N ARG A 106 -17.34 1.54 4.69
CA ARG A 106 -15.91 1.18 4.56
C ARG A 106 -15.60 -0.16 5.21
N LYS A 107 -16.19 -0.42 6.38
CA LYS A 107 -16.08 -1.72 7.04
C LYS A 107 -16.58 -2.86 6.14
N GLN A 108 -17.80 -2.74 5.64
CA GLN A 108 -18.42 -3.72 4.75
C GLN A 108 -17.60 -3.93 3.48
N ALA A 109 -17.04 -2.86 2.89
CA ALA A 109 -16.18 -2.96 1.71
C ALA A 109 -14.90 -3.77 1.96
N ILE A 110 -14.40 -3.83 3.19
CA ILE A 110 -13.27 -4.68 3.58
C ILE A 110 -13.76 -6.12 3.80
N GLU A 111 -14.86 -6.29 4.52
CA GLU A 111 -15.45 -7.61 4.83
C GLU A 111 -15.84 -8.39 3.57
N THR A 112 -16.17 -7.70 2.46
CA THR A 112 -16.46 -8.31 1.15
C THR A 112 -15.32 -9.23 0.66
N TYR A 113 -14.09 -8.98 1.10
CA TYR A 113 -12.92 -9.80 0.79
C TYR A 113 -12.60 -10.87 1.83
N GLY A 114 -13.56 -11.20 2.70
CA GLY A 114 -13.42 -12.28 3.70
C GLY A 114 -12.56 -11.94 4.91
N ALA A 115 -12.15 -10.68 5.07
CA ALA A 115 -11.41 -10.27 6.26
C ALA A 115 -12.30 -10.17 7.50
N THR A 116 -11.76 -10.56 8.65
CA THR A 116 -12.37 -10.24 9.95
C THR A 116 -12.07 -8.80 10.29
N VAL A 117 -13.09 -7.97 10.47
CA VAL A 117 -12.92 -6.55 10.80
C VAL A 117 -13.25 -6.30 12.26
N ILE A 118 -12.28 -5.78 13.01
CA ILE A 118 -12.41 -5.43 14.43
C ILE A 118 -12.43 -3.92 14.55
N ARG A 119 -13.51 -3.38 15.14
CA ARG A 119 -13.62 -1.95 15.46
C ARG A 119 -13.06 -1.67 16.84
N THR A 120 -12.00 -0.87 16.92
CA THR A 120 -11.41 -0.43 18.18
C THR A 120 -12.19 0.74 18.78
N LYS A 121 -12.00 1.04 20.06
CA LYS A 121 -12.73 2.09 20.75
C LYS A 121 -12.10 3.49 20.57
N GLY A 122 -10.85 3.57 20.17
CA GLY A 122 -10.07 4.81 20.12
C GLY A 122 -10.01 5.44 18.73
N ASN A 123 -8.97 6.21 18.53
CA ASN A 123 -8.60 6.85 17.27
C ASN A 123 -7.76 5.90 16.37
N TYR A 124 -7.21 6.45 15.27
CA TYR A 124 -6.35 5.70 14.36
C TYR A 124 -5.11 5.13 15.05
N ASP A 125 -4.41 5.93 15.87
CA ASP A 125 -3.19 5.51 16.56
C ASP A 125 -3.47 4.39 17.57
N ASP A 126 -4.63 4.43 18.23
CA ASP A 126 -5.09 3.35 19.10
C ASP A 126 -5.27 2.05 18.30
N SER A 127 -5.87 2.12 17.12
CA SER A 127 -6.04 0.95 16.26
C SER A 127 -4.71 0.38 15.74
N VAL A 128 -3.72 1.23 15.46
CA VAL A 128 -2.36 0.81 15.10
C VAL A 128 -1.69 0.07 16.26
N ARG A 129 -1.78 0.61 17.48
CA ARG A 129 -1.22 -0.02 18.67
C ARG A 129 -1.88 -1.37 18.95
N GLU A 130 -3.21 -1.43 18.93
CA GLU A 130 -3.96 -2.67 19.13
C GLU A 130 -3.62 -3.73 18.06
N ALA A 131 -3.41 -3.31 16.81
CA ALA A 131 -2.98 -4.23 15.74
C ALA A 131 -1.60 -4.83 16.01
N GLN A 132 -0.63 -4.03 16.50
CA GLN A 132 0.69 -4.50 16.85
C GLN A 132 0.68 -5.45 18.06
N GLU A 133 -0.08 -5.10 19.09
CA GLU A 133 -0.26 -5.94 20.28
C GLU A 133 -0.91 -7.28 19.92
N ALA A 134 -1.99 -7.26 19.14
CA ALA A 134 -2.64 -8.47 18.65
C ALA A 134 -1.71 -9.31 17.78
N ALA A 135 -0.98 -8.70 16.85
CA ALA A 135 -0.01 -9.39 16.01
C ALA A 135 1.07 -10.10 16.83
N THR A 136 1.60 -9.43 17.85
CA THR A 136 2.61 -10.03 18.75
C THR A 136 2.05 -11.19 19.55
N ARG A 137 0.84 -11.06 20.10
CA ARG A 137 0.19 -12.08 20.92
C ARG A 137 -0.22 -13.31 20.14
N GLU A 138 -0.77 -13.09 18.94
CA GLU A 138 -1.38 -14.15 18.11
C GLU A 138 -0.41 -14.70 17.03
N GLY A 139 0.78 -14.12 16.88
CA GLY A 139 1.72 -14.49 15.83
C GLY A 139 1.31 -14.04 14.42
N TRP A 140 0.54 -12.94 14.32
CA TRP A 140 0.13 -12.39 13.04
C TRP A 140 1.20 -11.47 12.42
N PHE A 141 1.08 -11.22 11.12
CA PHE A 141 1.98 -10.35 10.39
C PHE A 141 1.31 -9.01 10.10
N VAL A 142 1.86 -7.94 10.64
CA VAL A 142 1.40 -6.58 10.32
C VAL A 142 1.79 -6.26 8.87
N VAL A 143 0.83 -5.77 8.06
CA VAL A 143 1.05 -5.27 6.70
C VAL A 143 0.60 -3.80 6.66
N SER A 144 1.48 -2.91 7.12
CA SER A 144 1.25 -1.46 7.14
C SER A 144 1.96 -0.77 5.98
N ASP A 145 1.40 0.34 5.51
CA ASP A 145 2.01 1.24 4.52
C ASP A 145 2.81 2.38 5.16
N THR A 146 2.93 2.38 6.48
CA THR A 146 3.71 3.36 7.27
C THR A 146 4.92 2.68 7.89
N SER A 147 6.11 3.23 7.67
CA SER A 147 7.36 2.75 8.25
C SER A 147 7.70 3.45 9.56
N TYR A 148 8.39 2.71 10.44
CA TYR A 148 8.98 3.23 11.68
C TYR A 148 10.28 2.47 11.99
N PRO A 149 11.12 2.93 12.94
CA PRO A 149 12.36 2.24 13.28
C PRO A 149 12.13 0.76 13.58
N GLY A 150 12.83 -0.12 12.85
CA GLY A 150 12.70 -1.58 12.94
C GLY A 150 11.59 -2.20 12.08
N TYR A 151 10.71 -1.39 11.47
CA TYR A 151 9.66 -1.88 10.57
C TYR A 151 9.71 -1.15 9.22
N THR A 152 10.52 -1.65 8.30
CA THR A 152 10.77 -1.01 7.00
C THR A 152 10.57 -1.92 5.78
N GLU A 153 10.71 -3.23 5.93
CA GLU A 153 10.67 -4.17 4.80
C GLU A 153 9.28 -4.25 4.15
N ILE A 154 8.24 -4.46 4.94
CA ILE A 154 6.87 -4.52 4.41
C ILE A 154 6.42 -3.18 3.81
N PRO A 155 6.65 -2.00 4.43
CA PRO A 155 6.41 -0.72 3.77
C PRO A 155 7.18 -0.53 2.45
N LYS A 156 8.41 -1.06 2.32
CA LYS A 156 9.13 -1.06 1.04
C LYS A 156 8.44 -1.93 -0.01
N ASP A 157 7.93 -3.11 0.36
CA ASP A 157 7.14 -3.93 -0.55
C ASP A 157 5.88 -3.19 -1.02
N VAL A 158 5.19 -2.51 -0.10
CA VAL A 158 4.02 -1.68 -0.46
C VAL A 158 4.42 -0.61 -1.48
N MET A 159 5.52 0.11 -1.25
CA MET A 159 6.04 1.12 -2.18
C MET A 159 6.43 0.51 -3.53
N GLN A 160 7.07 -0.67 -3.55
CA GLN A 160 7.37 -1.39 -4.79
C GLN A 160 6.12 -1.68 -5.61
N GLY A 161 5.03 -2.09 -4.97
CA GLY A 161 3.76 -2.29 -5.65
C GLY A 161 3.25 -1.01 -6.33
N TYR A 162 3.44 0.16 -5.70
CA TYR A 162 3.04 1.45 -6.29
C TYR A 162 3.88 1.88 -7.49
N GLU A 163 5.10 1.37 -7.65
CA GLU A 163 5.93 1.70 -8.81
C GLU A 163 5.30 1.29 -10.14
N LEU A 164 4.45 0.26 -10.14
CA LEU A 164 3.73 -0.16 -11.34
C LEU A 164 2.89 0.99 -11.92
N MET A 165 2.20 1.75 -11.08
CA MET A 165 1.44 2.93 -11.51
C MET A 165 2.34 3.96 -12.19
N ALA A 166 3.52 4.22 -11.63
CA ALA A 166 4.48 5.16 -12.22
C ALA A 166 5.01 4.66 -13.57
N ALA A 167 5.29 3.35 -13.68
CA ALA A 167 5.73 2.73 -14.91
C ALA A 167 4.68 2.86 -16.01
N GLU A 168 3.45 2.46 -15.72
CA GLU A 168 2.31 2.55 -16.66
C GLU A 168 2.06 4.00 -17.10
N ALA A 169 2.07 4.96 -16.15
CA ALA A 169 1.91 6.37 -16.47
C ALA A 169 3.00 6.86 -17.44
N CYS A 170 4.25 6.49 -17.19
CA CYS A 170 5.38 6.87 -18.06
C CYS A 170 5.34 6.19 -19.44
N GLU A 171 4.78 4.99 -19.54
CA GLU A 171 4.61 4.27 -20.81
C GLU A 171 3.45 4.83 -21.64
N GLN A 172 2.39 5.29 -20.98
CA GLN A 172 1.22 5.85 -21.64
C GLN A 172 1.43 7.31 -22.13
N MET A 173 2.42 8.01 -21.57
CA MET A 173 2.74 9.38 -22.00
C MET A 173 3.56 9.39 -23.28
N GLN A 174 3.22 10.29 -24.23
CA GLN A 174 3.97 10.50 -25.47
C GLN A 174 5.30 11.25 -25.25
N SER A 175 5.42 12.00 -24.17
CA SER A 175 6.61 12.78 -23.82
C SER A 175 6.86 12.76 -22.32
N LYS A 176 8.11 12.99 -21.94
CA LYS A 176 8.51 13.13 -20.54
C LYS A 176 7.79 14.31 -19.90
N PRO A 177 7.15 14.15 -18.73
CA PRO A 177 6.56 15.28 -18.02
C PRO A 177 7.64 16.21 -17.47
N THR A 178 7.36 17.49 -17.36
CA THR A 178 8.24 18.46 -16.68
C THR A 178 8.03 18.45 -15.17
N HIS A 179 6.80 18.25 -14.72
CA HIS A 179 6.38 18.26 -13.33
C HIS A 179 5.44 17.09 -13.05
N ILE A 180 5.52 16.53 -11.86
CA ILE A 180 4.58 15.53 -11.36
C ILE A 180 4.03 16.00 -10.02
N PHE A 181 2.72 16.18 -9.94
CA PHE A 181 2.00 16.53 -8.72
C PHE A 181 1.51 15.26 -8.05
N LEU A 182 1.85 15.08 -6.78
CA LEU A 182 1.51 13.89 -5.99
C LEU A 182 0.83 14.30 -4.70
N GLN A 183 -0.36 13.78 -4.44
CA GLN A 183 -0.98 13.91 -3.13
C GLN A 183 -0.18 13.09 -2.11
N THR A 184 -0.06 13.62 -0.91
CA THR A 184 0.64 12.97 0.18
C THR A 184 -0.26 12.72 1.41
N GLY A 185 0.07 11.71 2.13
CA GLY A 185 -0.25 11.39 3.49
C GLY A 185 1.06 10.89 4.11
N VAL A 186 1.21 9.60 4.39
CA VAL A 186 2.46 9.01 4.92
C VAL A 186 3.61 8.97 3.89
N GLY A 187 3.36 9.28 2.60
CA GLY A 187 4.38 9.52 1.59
C GLY A 187 4.83 8.31 0.76
N GLY A 188 4.39 7.10 1.06
CA GLY A 188 4.86 5.88 0.37
C GLY A 188 4.63 5.89 -1.14
N MET A 189 3.49 6.39 -1.61
CA MET A 189 3.22 6.53 -3.05
C MET A 189 4.13 7.58 -3.70
N ALA A 190 4.30 8.72 -3.06
CA ALA A 190 5.17 9.78 -3.58
C ALA A 190 6.63 9.31 -3.66
N ALA A 191 7.10 8.58 -2.65
CA ALA A 191 8.44 7.98 -2.64
C ALA A 191 8.63 6.97 -3.78
N ALA A 192 7.64 6.11 -4.03
CA ALA A 192 7.67 5.13 -5.11
C ALA A 192 7.76 5.80 -6.49
N VAL A 193 6.93 6.82 -6.75
CA VAL A 193 6.95 7.59 -8.00
C VAL A 193 8.28 8.34 -8.17
N ALA A 194 8.78 8.97 -7.11
CA ALA A 194 10.06 9.69 -7.13
C ALA A 194 11.23 8.73 -7.42
N ALA A 195 11.26 7.56 -6.77
CA ALA A 195 12.28 6.54 -7.00
C ALA A 195 12.23 6.00 -8.44
N TYR A 196 11.05 5.69 -8.95
CA TYR A 196 10.87 5.23 -10.32
C TYR A 196 11.36 6.26 -11.33
N THR A 197 10.93 7.52 -11.20
CA THR A 197 11.31 8.58 -12.13
C THR A 197 12.80 8.91 -12.06
N LYS A 198 13.43 8.82 -10.87
CA LYS A 198 14.89 8.95 -10.75
C LYS A 198 15.63 7.83 -11.48
N ARG A 199 15.19 6.59 -11.37
CA ARG A 199 15.80 5.47 -12.12
C ARG A 199 15.60 5.60 -13.62
N ARG A 200 14.43 6.06 -14.07
CA ARG A 200 14.09 6.15 -15.49
C ARG A 200 14.76 7.34 -16.20
N TYR A 201 14.86 8.49 -15.55
CA TYR A 201 15.30 9.75 -16.17
C TYR A 201 16.60 10.31 -15.61
N GLY A 202 17.15 9.73 -14.57
CA GLY A 202 18.38 10.21 -13.93
C GLY A 202 18.26 11.65 -13.44
N ASP A 203 19.20 12.48 -13.82
CA ASP A 203 19.22 13.90 -13.42
C ASP A 203 18.23 14.76 -14.23
N GLU A 204 17.74 14.24 -15.35
CA GLU A 204 16.69 14.88 -16.15
C GLU A 204 15.26 14.55 -15.66
N ARG A 205 15.13 13.98 -14.45
CA ARG A 205 13.81 13.64 -13.92
C ARG A 205 12.89 14.85 -13.80
N PRO A 206 11.58 14.64 -13.90
CA PRO A 206 10.58 15.67 -13.62
C PRO A 206 10.73 16.26 -12.22
N VAL A 207 10.34 17.50 -12.04
CA VAL A 207 10.18 18.11 -10.71
C VAL A 207 9.00 17.42 -10.01
N ILE A 208 9.24 16.89 -8.82
CA ILE A 208 8.19 16.30 -7.98
C ILE A 208 7.62 17.40 -7.07
N ILE A 209 6.32 17.59 -7.12
CA ILE A 209 5.58 18.54 -6.28
C ILE A 209 4.63 17.73 -5.38
N LEU A 210 4.84 17.84 -4.07
CA LEU A 210 3.98 17.19 -3.09
C LEU A 210 2.80 18.12 -2.75
N ALA A 211 1.58 17.59 -2.87
CA ALA A 211 0.35 18.26 -2.47
C ALA A 211 -0.07 17.68 -1.11
N ASP A 212 0.32 18.37 -0.05
CA ASP A 212 0.07 18.00 1.32
C ASP A 212 -1.22 18.66 1.82
N PRO A 213 -2.13 17.96 2.53
CA PRO A 213 -3.33 18.58 3.06
C PRO A 213 -2.97 19.57 4.19
N ASP A 214 -3.59 20.74 4.20
CA ASP A 214 -3.34 21.79 5.21
C ASP A 214 -3.66 21.36 6.65
N GLN A 215 -4.63 20.42 6.82
CA GLN A 215 -5.04 19.88 8.13
C GLN A 215 -4.20 18.68 8.59
N SER A 216 -3.25 18.23 7.77
CA SER A 216 -2.33 17.12 8.09
C SER A 216 -1.04 17.22 7.27
N ALA A 217 -0.41 18.40 7.33
CA ALA A 217 0.75 18.74 6.51
C ALA A 217 2.07 18.17 7.07
N CYS A 218 2.12 16.87 7.32
CA CYS A 218 3.26 16.21 7.94
C CYS A 218 4.56 16.31 7.11
N TRP A 219 4.46 16.36 5.79
CA TRP A 219 5.61 16.56 4.92
C TRP A 219 6.17 17.97 5.00
N LEU A 220 5.30 18.99 5.00
CA LEU A 220 5.71 20.37 5.13
C LEU A 220 6.41 20.60 6.49
N GLU A 221 5.84 20.10 7.57
CA GLU A 221 6.42 20.20 8.90
C GLU A 221 7.74 19.42 9.02
N SER A 222 7.79 18.19 8.46
CA SER A 222 9.02 17.41 8.44
C SER A 222 10.16 18.13 7.70
N ILE A 223 9.86 18.79 6.58
CA ILE A 223 10.86 19.59 5.84
C ILE A 223 11.30 20.81 6.67
N ARG A 224 10.37 21.51 7.32
CA ARG A 224 10.68 22.67 8.17
C ARG A 224 11.59 22.32 9.34
N PHE A 225 11.36 21.19 9.98
CA PHE A 225 12.14 20.75 11.13
C PHE A 225 13.37 19.89 10.76
N GLY A 226 13.49 19.47 9.52
CA GLY A 226 14.58 18.59 9.05
C GLY A 226 14.52 17.14 9.59
N THR A 227 13.41 16.77 10.22
CA THR A 227 13.16 15.42 10.77
C THR A 227 11.70 15.02 10.55
N PRO A 228 11.39 13.71 10.47
CA PRO A 228 10.00 13.25 10.43
C PRO A 228 9.21 13.80 11.62
N SER A 229 8.14 14.51 11.34
CA SER A 229 7.31 15.21 12.33
C SER A 229 5.85 14.79 12.16
N PRO A 230 5.17 14.32 13.23
CA PRO A 230 3.72 14.12 13.22
C PRO A 230 3.01 15.48 13.24
N VAL A 231 1.76 15.50 12.78
CA VAL A 231 0.86 16.67 12.83
C VAL A 231 -0.48 16.25 13.41
#